data_f27e5e8351b206eb38d227dc3b029263
#
_entry.id   f27e5e8351b206eb38d227dc3b029263
#
_cell.length_a   1.000
_cell.length_b   1.000
_cell.length_c   1.000
_cell.angle_alpha   90.00
_cell.angle_beta   90.00
_cell.angle_gamma   90.00
#
_symmetry.space_group_name_H-M   'P 1'
#
loop_
_entity.id
_entity.type
_entity.pdbx_description
1 polymer ?
#
loop_
_entity_poly.entity_id
_entity_poly.type
_entity_poly.pdbx_seq_one_letter_code
_entity_poly.pdbx_strand_id
1 'polypeptide(L)'
;MKRKALFLDRDGIINIDKKYVHKIQDFEFCDGIFELCRYFLAQKYLLFVATNQSGIARGYYTQEDFFKLCDFMLDEFMKENVKIDKIYHCPHLEGCECRKPKAGMLLKTKEEFDIDMDNSIFIGDNISDMQAGKNAQIGTLCLVNEEEKEGDFFRQFKNLNELLDFFKKKEDR
;
A
#
# COMPACT_ATOMS: atom_id res chain seq x y z
N MET A 1 -23.33 -6.19 1.63
CA MET A 1 -22.55 -6.22 0.38
C MET A 1 -21.10 -6.01 0.74
N LYS A 2 -20.20 -6.92 0.37
CA LYS A 2 -18.78 -6.80 0.66
C LYS A 2 -18.17 -5.56 -0.01
N ARG A 3 -17.17 -4.96 0.63
CA ARG A 3 -16.56 -3.70 0.20
C ARG A 3 -15.26 -3.96 -0.54
N LYS A 4 -15.00 -3.21 -1.60
CA LYS A 4 -13.73 -3.26 -2.32
C LYS A 4 -12.66 -2.46 -1.58
N ALA A 5 -11.42 -2.90 -1.62
CA ALA A 5 -10.29 -2.23 -1.02
C ALA A 5 -9.17 -1.95 -2.02
N LEU A 6 -8.54 -0.80 -1.84
CA LEU A 6 -7.22 -0.50 -2.38
C LEU A 6 -6.21 -0.64 -1.25
N PHE A 7 -5.31 -1.59 -1.37
CA PHE A 7 -4.16 -1.75 -0.50
C PHE A 7 -2.95 -1.05 -1.10
N LEU A 8 -2.23 -0.32 -0.28
CA LEU A 8 -1.03 0.42 -0.67
C LEU A 8 0.13 0.00 0.24
N ASP A 9 1.29 -0.30 -0.33
CA ASP A 9 2.52 -0.23 0.45
C ASP A 9 2.84 1.24 0.79
N ARG A 10 3.67 1.50 1.79
CA ARG A 10 4.07 2.85 2.16
C ARG A 10 5.32 3.28 1.39
N ASP A 11 6.46 2.69 1.73
CA ASP A 11 7.75 3.07 1.13
C ASP A 11 7.83 2.61 -0.33
N GLY A 12 8.10 3.53 -1.23
CA GLY A 12 8.11 3.30 -2.68
C GLY A 12 6.77 3.50 -3.39
N ILE A 13 5.65 3.62 -2.66
CA ILE A 13 4.30 3.86 -3.21
C ILE A 13 3.70 5.17 -2.68
N ILE A 14 3.56 5.32 -1.37
CA ILE A 14 3.05 6.55 -0.75
C ILE A 14 4.16 7.59 -0.67
N ASN A 15 5.32 7.19 -0.18
CA ASN A 15 6.51 8.04 -0.09
C ASN A 15 7.68 7.43 -0.84
N ILE A 16 8.59 8.30 -1.27
CA ILE A 16 9.86 7.90 -1.86
C ILE A 16 10.63 7.06 -0.83
N ASP A 17 11.08 5.87 -1.23
CA ASP A 17 11.88 5.01 -0.37
C ASP A 17 13.32 5.52 -0.26
N LYS A 18 13.61 6.15 0.88
CA LYS A 18 14.97 6.58 1.27
C LYS A 18 15.60 5.64 2.29
N LYS A 19 15.12 4.41 2.39
CA LYS A 19 15.47 3.39 3.39
C LYS A 19 15.16 3.82 4.83
N TYR A 20 14.29 3.05 5.48
CA TYR A 20 13.90 3.27 6.88
C TYR A 20 13.41 4.68 7.20
N VAL A 21 12.60 5.27 6.30
CA VAL A 21 11.99 6.59 6.53
C VAL A 21 11.13 6.55 7.79
N HIS A 22 11.51 7.35 8.79
CA HIS A 22 10.82 7.42 10.09
C HIS A 22 10.70 8.85 10.63
N LYS A 23 11.31 9.84 9.97
CA LYS A 23 11.22 11.25 10.33
C LYS A 23 10.37 12.01 9.32
N ILE A 24 9.58 12.98 9.81
CA ILE A 24 8.71 13.83 8.96
C ILE A 24 9.53 14.56 7.89
N GLN A 25 10.70 15.09 8.25
CA GLN A 25 11.57 15.82 7.33
C GLN A 25 12.13 14.99 6.17
N ASP A 26 12.15 13.67 6.31
CA ASP A 26 12.63 12.73 5.29
C ASP A 26 11.47 12.16 4.44
N PHE A 27 10.23 12.43 4.85
CA PHE A 27 9.04 11.91 4.21
C PHE A 27 8.66 12.78 3.00
N GLU A 28 8.74 12.20 1.82
CA GLU A 28 8.42 12.86 0.56
C GLU A 28 7.40 12.01 -0.18
N PHE A 29 6.22 12.57 -0.44
CA PHE A 29 5.17 11.84 -1.15
C PHE A 29 5.58 11.53 -2.58
N CYS A 30 5.22 10.34 -3.07
CA CYS A 30 5.39 9.97 -4.47
C CYS A 30 4.44 10.78 -5.35
N ASP A 31 4.94 11.18 -6.52
CA ASP A 31 4.13 11.89 -7.51
C ASP A 31 2.91 11.06 -7.93
N GLY A 32 1.75 11.72 -8.00
CA GLY A 32 0.48 11.09 -8.39
C GLY A 32 -0.25 10.30 -7.29
N ILE A 33 0.31 10.15 -6.07
CA ILE A 33 -0.33 9.32 -5.03
C ILE A 33 -1.70 9.88 -4.59
N PHE A 34 -1.83 11.18 -4.41
CA PHE A 34 -3.09 11.78 -3.98
C PHE A 34 -4.17 11.67 -5.06
N GLU A 35 -3.81 11.88 -6.32
CA GLU A 35 -4.74 11.75 -7.44
C GLU A 35 -5.20 10.31 -7.61
N LEU A 36 -4.29 9.34 -7.51
CA LEU A 36 -4.60 7.91 -7.52
C LEU A 36 -5.59 7.54 -6.41
N CYS A 37 -5.35 7.99 -5.19
CA CYS A 37 -6.23 7.71 -4.06
C CYS A 37 -7.62 8.34 -4.25
N ARG A 38 -7.71 9.60 -4.72
CA ARG A 38 -8.99 10.25 -5.02
C ARG A 38 -9.78 9.50 -6.09
N TYR A 39 -9.10 9.02 -7.12
CA TYR A 39 -9.74 8.21 -8.17
C TYR A 39 -10.41 6.95 -7.59
N PHE A 40 -9.69 6.19 -6.77
CA PHE A 40 -10.25 4.96 -6.18
C PHE A 40 -11.32 5.24 -5.11
N LEU A 41 -11.21 6.34 -4.36
CA LEU A 41 -12.28 6.77 -3.45
C LEU A 41 -13.57 7.09 -4.22
N ALA A 42 -13.49 7.77 -5.38
CA ALA A 42 -14.63 8.02 -6.25
C ALA A 42 -15.28 6.72 -6.75
N GLN A 43 -14.48 5.66 -6.94
CA GLN A 43 -14.94 4.31 -7.29
C GLN A 43 -15.42 3.49 -6.06
N LYS A 44 -15.54 4.13 -4.89
CA LYS A 44 -16.00 3.54 -3.62
C LYS A 44 -15.10 2.43 -3.07
N TYR A 45 -13.81 2.51 -3.31
CA TYR A 45 -12.83 1.68 -2.61
C TYR A 45 -12.56 2.23 -1.22
N LEU A 46 -12.38 1.36 -0.24
CA LEU A 46 -11.73 1.68 1.03
C LEU A 46 -10.21 1.68 0.84
N LEU A 47 -9.51 2.57 1.51
CA LEU A 47 -8.06 2.69 1.37
C LEU A 47 -7.33 2.18 2.61
N PHE A 48 -6.40 1.25 2.41
CA PHE A 48 -5.60 0.65 3.47
C PHE A 48 -4.12 0.71 3.14
N VAL A 49 -3.31 0.89 4.17
CA VAL A 49 -1.84 0.77 4.07
C VAL A 49 -1.40 -0.53 4.71
N ALA A 50 -0.54 -1.29 4.04
CA ALA A 50 0.06 -2.51 4.54
C ALA A 50 1.58 -2.47 4.34
N THR A 51 2.34 -2.17 5.41
CA THR A 51 3.76 -1.84 5.32
C THR A 51 4.64 -2.69 6.24
N ASN A 52 5.77 -3.18 5.71
CA ASN A 52 6.84 -3.78 6.51
C ASN A 52 7.69 -2.67 7.13
N GLN A 53 7.86 -2.69 8.45
CA GLN A 53 8.60 -1.70 9.22
C GLN A 53 9.64 -2.35 10.14
N SER A 54 10.51 -3.15 9.55
CA SER A 54 11.55 -3.90 10.28
C SER A 54 12.61 -3.02 10.96
N GLY A 55 12.67 -1.74 10.62
CA GLY A 55 13.51 -0.77 11.32
C GLY A 55 13.20 -0.69 12.82
N ILE A 56 11.97 -0.99 13.23
CA ILE A 56 11.56 -1.06 14.63
C ILE A 56 12.31 -2.21 15.33
N ALA A 57 12.24 -3.43 14.77
CA ALA A 57 12.96 -4.57 15.34
C ALA A 57 14.49 -4.43 15.30
N ARG A 58 14.99 -3.64 14.33
CA ARG A 58 16.43 -3.32 14.23
C ARG A 58 16.90 -2.24 15.20
N GLY A 59 15.97 -1.57 15.89
CA GLY A 59 16.28 -0.47 16.79
C GLY A 59 16.66 0.84 16.11
N TYR A 60 16.32 1.01 14.83
CA TYR A 60 16.61 2.25 14.09
C TYR A 60 15.64 3.38 14.46
N TYR A 61 14.43 3.04 14.84
CA TYR A 61 13.39 3.92 15.35
C TYR A 61 12.38 3.12 16.17
N THR A 62 11.62 3.81 16.98
CA THR A 62 10.63 3.19 17.87
C THR A 62 9.26 3.06 17.16
N GLN A 63 8.38 2.27 17.75
CA GLN A 63 6.99 2.20 17.30
C GLN A 63 6.27 3.55 17.50
N GLU A 64 6.65 4.31 18.51
CA GLU A 64 6.13 5.67 18.73
C GLU A 64 6.55 6.63 17.61
N ASP A 65 7.81 6.56 17.16
CA ASP A 65 8.28 7.34 16.01
C ASP A 65 7.50 6.99 14.74
N PHE A 66 7.24 5.69 14.53
CA PHE A 66 6.40 5.24 13.43
C PHE A 66 4.98 5.81 13.50
N PHE A 67 4.35 5.80 14.67
CA PHE A 67 2.98 6.35 14.82
C PHE A 67 2.94 7.86 14.60
N LYS A 68 3.93 8.62 15.08
CA LYS A 68 4.05 10.07 14.79
C LYS A 68 4.13 10.35 13.30
N LEU A 69 4.89 9.53 12.57
CA LEU A 69 4.98 9.65 11.11
C LEU A 69 3.66 9.27 10.42
N CYS A 70 2.95 8.26 10.93
CA CYS A 70 1.62 7.89 10.43
C CYS A 70 0.61 9.03 10.63
N ASP A 71 0.60 9.67 11.78
CA ASP A 71 -0.30 10.80 12.07
C ASP A 71 -0.05 11.95 11.09
N PHE A 72 1.23 12.32 10.88
CA PHE A 72 1.60 13.31 9.87
C PHE A 72 1.10 12.90 8.47
N MET A 73 1.36 11.67 8.05
CA MET A 73 0.94 11.15 6.75
C MET A 73 -0.59 11.22 6.56
N LEU A 74 -1.36 10.82 7.59
CA LEU A 74 -2.81 10.86 7.56
C LEU A 74 -3.34 12.29 7.47
N ASP A 75 -2.73 13.25 8.20
CA ASP A 75 -3.09 14.67 8.15
C ASP A 75 -2.86 15.24 6.75
N GLU A 76 -1.73 14.92 6.10
CA GLU A 76 -1.46 15.35 4.72
C GLU A 76 -2.48 14.75 3.73
N PHE A 77 -2.82 13.47 3.86
CA PHE A 77 -3.87 12.85 3.04
C PHE A 77 -5.23 13.55 3.25
N MET A 78 -5.59 13.89 4.48
CA MET A 78 -6.85 14.60 4.77
C MET A 78 -6.89 15.99 4.14
N LYS A 79 -5.77 16.74 4.11
CA LYS A 79 -5.66 18.02 3.41
C LYS A 79 -5.93 17.89 1.90
N GLU A 80 -5.58 16.74 1.33
CA GLU A 80 -5.81 16.40 -0.08
C GLU A 80 -7.16 15.72 -0.35
N ASN A 81 -8.10 15.76 0.61
CA ASN A 81 -9.40 15.12 0.56
C ASN A 81 -9.34 13.59 0.36
N VAL A 82 -8.32 12.96 0.91
CA VAL A 82 -8.13 11.51 0.90
C VAL A 82 -8.26 10.97 2.31
N LYS A 83 -9.18 10.04 2.52
CA LYS A 83 -9.29 9.30 3.78
C LYS A 83 -8.64 7.93 3.64
N ILE A 84 -7.63 7.67 4.45
CA ILE A 84 -7.08 6.33 4.67
C ILE A 84 -7.89 5.68 5.80
N ASP A 85 -8.46 4.51 5.56
CA ASP A 85 -9.35 3.86 6.55
C ASP A 85 -8.55 3.20 7.67
N LYS A 86 -7.41 2.57 7.36
CA LYS A 86 -6.50 2.01 8.38
C LYS A 86 -5.10 1.75 7.85
N ILE A 87 -4.12 1.81 8.75
CA ILE A 87 -2.73 1.45 8.51
C ILE A 87 -2.43 0.16 9.28
N TYR A 88 -1.90 -0.84 8.58
CA TYR A 88 -1.34 -2.05 9.15
C TYR A 88 0.17 -2.06 8.93
N HIS A 89 0.93 -2.40 9.97
CA HIS A 89 2.38 -2.49 9.87
C HIS A 89 2.90 -3.78 10.51
N CYS A 90 4.00 -4.26 10.00
CA CYS A 90 4.75 -5.36 10.60
C CYS A 90 6.09 -4.84 11.13
N PRO A 91 6.29 -4.80 12.45
CA PRO A 91 7.55 -4.32 13.04
C PRO A 91 8.64 -5.40 13.09
N HIS A 92 8.33 -6.65 12.69
CA HIS A 92 9.21 -7.81 12.90
C HIS A 92 10.21 -8.00 11.75
N LEU A 93 11.33 -8.68 12.05
CA LEU A 93 12.27 -9.18 11.04
C LEU A 93 11.81 -10.52 10.48
N GLU A 94 11.41 -11.43 11.38
CA GLU A 94 10.99 -12.80 11.08
C GLU A 94 10.07 -13.34 12.17
N GLY A 95 9.63 -14.59 12.06
CA GLY A 95 8.89 -15.29 13.11
C GLY A 95 7.44 -14.80 13.32
N CYS A 96 6.85 -14.14 12.33
CA CYS A 96 5.48 -13.62 12.38
C CYS A 96 4.70 -13.99 11.12
N GLU A 97 3.38 -13.81 11.17
CA GLU A 97 2.49 -13.99 10.01
C GLU A 97 2.15 -12.68 9.28
N CYS A 98 2.56 -11.51 9.84
CA CYS A 98 2.21 -10.21 9.27
C CYS A 98 3.19 -9.71 8.21
N ARG A 99 4.47 -10.11 8.27
CA ARG A 99 5.51 -9.60 7.36
C ARG A 99 5.29 -10.11 5.93
N LYS A 100 5.12 -9.20 4.97
CA LYS A 100 5.11 -9.54 3.54
C LYS A 100 6.43 -10.23 3.14
N PRO A 101 6.41 -11.36 2.42
CA PRO A 101 5.34 -11.86 1.53
C PRO A 101 4.19 -12.64 2.21
N LYS A 102 4.15 -12.75 3.53
CA LYS A 102 2.99 -13.33 4.20
C LYS A 102 1.78 -12.39 4.14
N ALA A 103 0.58 -12.97 4.18
CA ALA A 103 -0.68 -12.25 3.94
C ALA A 103 -1.35 -11.69 5.20
N GLY A 104 -0.74 -11.83 6.38
CA GLY A 104 -1.41 -11.58 7.66
C GLY A 104 -2.04 -10.19 7.78
N MET A 105 -1.37 -9.13 7.35
CA MET A 105 -1.95 -7.78 7.39
C MET A 105 -3.18 -7.65 6.49
N LEU A 106 -3.14 -8.24 5.28
CA LEU A 106 -4.22 -8.18 4.31
C LEU A 106 -5.43 -9.01 4.76
N LEU A 107 -5.19 -10.21 5.30
CA LEU A 107 -6.25 -11.08 5.82
C LEU A 107 -6.91 -10.47 7.05
N LYS A 108 -6.15 -9.80 7.92
CA LYS A 108 -6.71 -9.06 9.05
C LYS A 108 -7.64 -7.94 8.59
N THR A 109 -7.26 -7.21 7.53
CA THR A 109 -8.13 -6.19 6.93
C THR A 109 -9.41 -6.80 6.38
N LYS A 110 -9.31 -7.95 5.68
CA LYS A 110 -10.46 -8.69 5.16
C LYS A 110 -11.50 -9.00 6.27
N GLU A 111 -11.02 -9.50 7.40
CA GLU A 111 -11.89 -9.85 8.54
C GLU A 111 -12.50 -8.62 9.21
N GLU A 112 -11.70 -7.60 9.50
CA GLU A 112 -12.16 -6.41 10.24
C GLU A 112 -13.15 -5.56 9.43
N PHE A 113 -13.04 -5.53 8.11
CA PHE A 113 -13.82 -4.64 7.25
C PHE A 113 -14.75 -5.36 6.27
N ASP A 114 -14.85 -6.68 6.31
CA ASP A 114 -15.63 -7.51 5.37
C ASP A 114 -15.29 -7.19 3.90
N ILE A 115 -13.99 -7.33 3.56
CA ILE A 115 -13.46 -6.95 2.24
C ILE A 115 -13.68 -8.08 1.22
N ASP A 116 -14.12 -7.67 0.03
CA ASP A 116 -14.14 -8.48 -1.19
C ASP A 116 -12.74 -8.49 -1.81
N MET A 117 -11.94 -9.49 -1.50
CA MET A 117 -10.56 -9.58 -1.95
C MET A 117 -10.46 -9.75 -3.47
N ASP A 118 -11.37 -10.53 -4.09
CA ASP A 118 -11.37 -10.79 -5.53
C ASP A 118 -11.57 -9.51 -6.36
N ASN A 119 -12.33 -8.56 -5.83
CA ASN A 119 -12.58 -7.25 -6.45
C ASN A 119 -11.71 -6.11 -5.86
N SER A 120 -10.70 -6.47 -5.08
CA SER A 120 -9.75 -5.54 -4.48
C SER A 120 -8.44 -5.45 -5.26
N ILE A 121 -7.67 -4.43 -4.97
CA ILE A 121 -6.41 -4.10 -5.65
C ILE A 121 -5.32 -3.93 -4.61
N PHE A 122 -4.12 -4.43 -4.89
CA PHE A 122 -2.91 -4.12 -4.12
C PHE A 122 -1.85 -3.49 -5.01
N ILE A 123 -1.35 -2.33 -4.60
CA ILE A 123 -0.26 -1.59 -5.26
C ILE A 123 0.96 -1.61 -4.35
N GLY A 124 2.05 -2.16 -4.84
CA GLY A 124 3.32 -2.24 -4.14
C GLY A 124 4.50 -2.02 -5.09
N ASP A 125 5.68 -1.81 -4.55
CA ASP A 125 6.91 -1.60 -5.32
C ASP A 125 7.84 -2.81 -5.32
N ASN A 126 7.47 -3.87 -4.56
CA ASN A 126 8.30 -5.05 -4.35
C ASN A 126 7.55 -6.35 -4.68
N ILE A 127 8.30 -7.36 -5.12
CA ILE A 127 7.74 -8.70 -5.38
C ILE A 127 7.10 -9.30 -4.11
N SER A 128 7.63 -8.99 -2.93
CA SER A 128 7.02 -9.44 -1.67
C SER A 128 5.61 -8.90 -1.44
N ASP A 129 5.28 -7.72 -1.97
CA ASP A 129 3.93 -7.15 -1.94
C ASP A 129 3.00 -7.97 -2.83
N MET A 130 3.44 -8.24 -4.04
CA MET A 130 2.70 -9.04 -5.02
C MET A 130 2.44 -10.45 -4.51
N GLN A 131 3.44 -11.06 -3.90
CA GLN A 131 3.30 -12.39 -3.31
C GLN A 131 2.34 -12.39 -2.11
N ALA A 132 2.39 -11.37 -1.26
CA ALA A 132 1.43 -11.21 -0.16
C ALA A 132 0.00 -11.05 -0.68
N GLY A 133 -0.20 -10.24 -1.70
CA GLY A 133 -1.49 -10.05 -2.37
C GLY A 133 -2.02 -11.34 -2.99
N LYS A 134 -1.17 -12.12 -3.66
CA LYS A 134 -1.52 -13.43 -4.20
C LYS A 134 -1.93 -14.39 -3.09
N ASN A 135 -1.17 -14.44 -2.00
CA ASN A 135 -1.47 -15.29 -0.84
C ASN A 135 -2.79 -14.87 -0.15
N ALA A 136 -3.16 -13.59 -0.21
CA ALA A 136 -4.43 -13.08 0.29
C ALA A 136 -5.58 -13.17 -0.72
N GLN A 137 -5.35 -13.72 -1.91
CA GLN A 137 -6.33 -13.84 -3.00
C GLN A 137 -6.89 -12.48 -3.47
N ILE A 138 -6.04 -11.45 -3.53
CA ILE A 138 -6.42 -10.16 -4.09
C ILE A 138 -6.48 -10.28 -5.62
N GLY A 139 -7.61 -9.84 -6.20
CA GLY A 139 -7.91 -10.07 -7.61
C GLY A 139 -7.05 -9.25 -8.58
N THR A 140 -6.52 -8.10 -8.16
CA THR A 140 -5.65 -7.26 -9.01
C THR A 140 -4.39 -6.86 -8.26
N LEU A 141 -3.24 -7.22 -8.81
CA LEU A 141 -1.93 -6.93 -8.25
C LEU A 141 -1.15 -6.02 -9.20
N CYS A 142 -0.71 -4.87 -8.71
CA CYS A 142 0.00 -3.86 -9.48
C CYS A 142 1.37 -3.58 -8.85
N LEU A 143 2.42 -3.93 -9.58
CA LEU A 143 3.79 -3.61 -9.20
C LEU A 143 4.17 -2.26 -9.83
N VAL A 144 4.63 -1.33 -9.02
CA VAL A 144 5.17 -0.04 -9.50
C VAL A 144 6.68 -0.04 -9.29
N ASN A 145 7.43 -0.23 -10.37
CA ASN A 145 8.88 -0.30 -10.33
C ASN A 145 9.44 0.03 -11.72
N GLU A 146 10.48 0.86 -11.81
CA GLU A 146 11.15 1.20 -13.08
C GLU A 146 11.92 0.02 -13.66
N GLU A 147 12.50 -0.83 -12.78
CA GLU A 147 13.18 -2.04 -13.19
C GLU A 147 12.17 -3.14 -13.51
N GLU A 148 12.30 -3.75 -14.68
CA GLU A 148 11.46 -4.88 -15.06
C GLU A 148 11.66 -6.07 -14.12
N LYS A 149 10.55 -6.60 -13.58
CA LYS A 149 10.55 -7.74 -12.68
C LYS A 149 9.82 -8.91 -13.32
N GLU A 150 10.39 -10.10 -13.17
CA GLU A 150 9.77 -11.32 -13.68
C GLU A 150 8.56 -11.74 -12.83
N GLY A 151 7.47 -12.07 -13.50
CA GLY A 151 6.24 -12.59 -12.88
C GLY A 151 5.04 -12.47 -13.81
N ASP A 152 4.14 -13.45 -13.75
CA ASP A 152 2.95 -13.54 -14.60
C ASP A 152 1.63 -13.27 -13.85
N PHE A 153 1.71 -13.05 -12.53
CA PHE A 153 0.54 -12.89 -11.66
C PHE A 153 0.26 -11.46 -11.22
N PHE A 154 1.02 -10.47 -11.72
CA PHE A 154 0.82 -9.05 -11.48
C PHE A 154 0.99 -8.25 -12.78
N ARG A 155 0.50 -7.02 -12.79
CA ARG A 155 0.81 -6.03 -13.83
C ARG A 155 1.87 -5.08 -13.32
N GLN A 156 2.84 -4.76 -14.17
CA GLN A 156 3.88 -3.79 -13.82
C GLN A 156 3.66 -2.46 -14.52
N PHE A 157 3.97 -1.39 -13.78
CA PHE A 157 3.94 0.00 -14.23
C PHE A 157 5.22 0.70 -13.77
N LYS A 158 5.68 1.68 -14.52
CA LYS A 158 6.89 2.43 -14.17
C LYS A 158 6.67 3.41 -13.02
N ASN A 159 5.48 3.99 -12.94
CA ASN A 159 5.10 4.97 -11.93
C ASN A 159 3.57 4.97 -11.70
N LEU A 160 3.13 5.74 -10.69
CA LEU A 160 1.72 5.82 -10.31
C LEU A 160 0.85 6.52 -11.37
N ASN A 161 1.41 7.45 -12.15
CA ASN A 161 0.67 8.14 -13.20
C ASN A 161 0.32 7.17 -14.34
N GLU A 162 1.27 6.33 -14.78
CA GLU A 162 1.02 5.29 -15.77
C GLU A 162 -0.04 4.29 -15.29
N LEU A 163 0.03 3.90 -14.03
CA LEU A 163 -0.96 3.02 -13.41
C LEU A 163 -2.35 3.66 -13.40
N LEU A 164 -2.45 4.91 -13.00
CA LEU A 164 -3.72 5.66 -12.98
C LEU A 164 -4.33 5.76 -14.38
N ASP A 165 -3.52 6.10 -15.38
CA ASP A 165 -3.97 6.18 -16.78
C ASP A 165 -4.50 4.85 -17.28
N PHE A 166 -3.88 3.73 -16.88
CA PHE A 166 -4.38 2.40 -17.21
C PHE A 166 -5.80 2.17 -16.67
N PHE A 167 -6.06 2.53 -15.41
CA PHE A 167 -7.38 2.34 -14.81
C PHE A 167 -8.45 3.26 -15.44
N LYS A 168 -8.11 4.53 -15.70
CA LYS A 168 -9.01 5.48 -16.37
C LYS A 168 -9.43 4.98 -17.75
N LYS A 169 -8.49 4.52 -18.59
CA LYS A 169 -8.76 3.97 -19.93
C LYS A 169 -9.60 2.70 -19.92
N LYS A 170 -9.60 1.94 -18.82
CA LYS A 170 -10.40 0.71 -18.70
C LYS A 170 -11.87 1.01 -18.43
N GLU A 171 -12.19 2.15 -17.84
CA GLU A 171 -13.57 2.60 -17.57
C GLU A 171 -14.26 3.17 -18.81
N ASP A 172 -13.47 3.78 -19.72
CA ASP A 172 -13.99 4.37 -20.95
C ASP A 172 -14.37 3.34 -22.02
N ARG A 173 -14.23 2.02 -21.72
CA ARG A 173 -14.59 0.91 -22.62
C ARG A 173 -15.77 0.12 -22.12
#